data_86ff0911062dc0b5a970c9f4ef1a9dbe
#
_entry.id   86ff0911062dc0b5a970c9f4ef1a9dbe
#
_cell.length_a   1.000
_cell.length_b   1.000
_cell.length_c   1.000
_cell.angle_alpha   90.00
_cell.angle_beta   90.00
_cell.angle_gamma   90.00
#
_symmetry.space_group_name_H-M   'P 1'
#
loop_
_entity.id
_entity.type
_entity.pdbx_description
1 polymer ?
#
loop_
_entity_poly.entity_id
_entity_poly.type
_entity_poly.pdbx_seq_one_letter_code
_entity_poly.pdbx_strand_id
1 'polypeptide(L)'
;DTFGVGHSSTGISAALGMSVANKIQKKNRQHVAVIGDGAMTAGLAFEGLNHGGVENTNLTVVLNDNCMSIDPNVGALKEYLTDITTSPAYNKVKDEVWNLLGKISKFGPNAQTIAQKVENSIKSSVLNSSNLFESLKFRYFGPIDGHDVNHLVQVLEDMKKIPGPKLLHILTKKGKGYQHSENGNQTVCLLYTS
;
A
#
# COMPACT_ATOMS: atom_id res chain seq x y z
N ASP A 1 14.56 4.64 10.85
CA ASP A 1 14.40 3.36 10.14
C ASP A 1 15.05 2.21 10.88
N THR A 2 14.40 1.06 10.89
CA THR A 2 14.93 -0.16 11.51
C THR A 2 15.90 -0.90 10.58
N PHE A 3 15.80 -0.64 9.29
CA PHE A 3 16.61 -1.25 8.24
C PHE A 3 17.05 -0.18 7.25
N GLY A 4 18.36 0.03 7.12
CA GLY A 4 18.95 1.00 6.21
C GLY A 4 19.81 0.30 5.16
N VAL A 5 19.57 0.63 3.88
CA VAL A 5 20.33 0.06 2.75
C VAL A 5 20.28 1.02 1.56
N GLY A 6 21.34 1.05 0.77
CA GLY A 6 21.42 1.86 -0.45
C GLY A 6 20.81 1.21 -1.69
N HIS A 7 20.39 -0.06 -1.63
CA HIS A 7 19.77 -0.77 -2.75
C HIS A 7 18.27 -0.64 -2.71
N SER A 8 17.66 -0.26 -3.84
CA SER A 8 16.20 -0.19 -3.96
C SER A 8 15.55 -1.58 -3.87
N SER A 9 14.25 -1.60 -3.60
CA SER A 9 13.39 -2.80 -3.69
C SER A 9 13.60 -3.89 -2.64
N THR A 10 14.56 -3.73 -1.73
CA THR A 10 14.89 -4.73 -0.68
C THR A 10 13.96 -4.65 0.54
N GLY A 11 13.25 -3.54 0.73
CA GLY A 11 12.50 -3.22 1.95
C GLY A 11 11.38 -4.22 2.28
N ILE A 12 10.68 -4.73 1.26
CA ILE A 12 9.57 -5.71 1.47
C ILE A 12 10.13 -7.01 2.06
N SER A 13 11.18 -7.57 1.46
CA SER A 13 11.80 -8.82 1.92
C SER A 13 12.40 -8.67 3.32
N ALA A 14 13.03 -7.52 3.62
CA ALA A 14 13.57 -7.23 4.94
C ALA A 14 12.46 -7.14 6.01
N ALA A 15 11.39 -6.39 5.74
CA ALA A 15 10.25 -6.28 6.65
C ALA A 15 9.52 -7.62 6.84
N LEU A 16 9.43 -8.43 5.78
CA LEU A 16 8.88 -9.79 5.85
C LEU A 16 9.71 -10.66 6.79
N GLY A 17 11.03 -10.67 6.63
CA GLY A 17 11.93 -11.44 7.50
C GLY A 17 11.78 -11.06 8.97
N MET A 18 11.70 -9.75 9.27
CA MET A 18 11.42 -9.24 10.62
C MET A 18 10.04 -9.68 11.13
N SER A 19 9.04 -9.68 10.27
CA SER A 19 7.67 -10.09 10.60
C SER A 19 7.59 -11.58 10.93
N VAL A 20 8.25 -12.42 10.15
CA VAL A 20 8.36 -13.86 10.39
C VAL A 20 9.11 -14.15 11.69
N ALA A 21 10.24 -13.47 11.93
CA ALA A 21 11.00 -13.61 13.17
C ALA A 21 10.16 -13.26 14.41
N ASN A 22 9.35 -12.19 14.34
CA ASN A 22 8.46 -11.83 15.45
C ASN A 22 7.30 -12.83 15.62
N LYS A 23 6.77 -13.41 14.53
CA LYS A 23 5.79 -14.50 14.59
C LYS A 23 6.35 -15.73 15.31
N ILE A 24 7.57 -16.14 14.97
CA ILE A 24 8.27 -17.26 15.64
C ILE A 24 8.48 -16.95 17.13
N GLN A 25 8.88 -15.73 17.46
CA GLN A 25 9.09 -15.28 18.83
C GLN A 25 7.78 -14.96 19.59
N LYS A 26 6.61 -15.15 18.96
CA LYS A 26 5.29 -14.80 19.53
C LYS A 26 5.18 -13.33 19.98
N LYS A 27 5.88 -12.43 19.31
CA LYS A 27 5.82 -10.99 19.56
C LYS A 27 4.76 -10.34 18.67
N ASN A 28 3.87 -9.56 19.26
CA ASN A 28 2.85 -8.82 18.52
C ASN A 28 3.41 -7.45 18.09
N ARG A 29 4.14 -7.41 16.98
CA ARG A 29 4.66 -6.18 16.37
C ARG A 29 4.10 -6.00 14.97
N GLN A 30 3.89 -4.74 14.59
CA GLN A 30 3.55 -4.37 13.22
C GLN A 30 4.83 -4.10 12.43
N HIS A 31 4.85 -4.54 11.17
CA HIS A 31 5.97 -4.32 10.26
C HIS A 31 5.45 -3.59 9.05
N VAL A 32 6.07 -2.46 8.74
CA VAL A 32 5.69 -1.60 7.62
C VAL A 32 6.89 -1.44 6.70
N ALA A 33 6.69 -1.77 5.42
CA ALA A 33 7.63 -1.47 4.34
C ALA A 33 7.05 -0.36 3.47
N VAL A 34 7.77 0.74 3.30
CA VAL A 34 7.41 1.80 2.35
C VAL A 34 8.24 1.62 1.09
N ILE A 35 7.58 1.58 -0.05
CA ILE A 35 8.23 1.37 -1.36
C ILE A 35 7.64 2.33 -2.39
N GLY A 36 8.47 2.93 -3.22
CA GLY A 36 8.03 3.73 -4.37
C GLY A 36 7.57 2.84 -5.53
N ASP A 37 6.70 3.39 -6.38
CA ASP A 37 6.18 2.73 -7.58
C ASP A 37 7.29 2.27 -8.53
N GLY A 38 8.34 3.09 -8.73
CA GLY A 38 9.51 2.69 -9.51
C GLY A 38 10.28 1.51 -8.90
N ALA A 39 10.48 1.51 -7.58
CA ALA A 39 11.17 0.41 -6.89
C ALA A 39 10.30 -0.87 -6.85
N MET A 40 8.97 -0.74 -6.92
CA MET A 40 8.05 -1.88 -7.00
C MET A 40 8.21 -2.68 -8.30
N THR A 41 8.78 -2.12 -9.35
CA THR A 41 8.99 -2.83 -10.64
C THR A 41 10.07 -3.91 -10.59
N ALA A 42 10.90 -3.92 -9.55
CA ALA A 42 12.00 -4.88 -9.44
C ALA A 42 11.53 -6.28 -9.01
N GLY A 43 12.19 -7.33 -9.54
CA GLY A 43 11.86 -8.71 -9.22
C GLY A 43 11.89 -9.03 -7.74
N LEU A 44 12.87 -8.48 -7.00
CA LEU A 44 12.98 -8.66 -5.55
C LEU A 44 11.76 -8.16 -4.76
N ALA A 45 11.11 -7.09 -5.22
CA ALA A 45 9.86 -6.62 -4.63
C ALA A 45 8.72 -7.65 -4.82
N PHE A 46 8.61 -8.23 -6.01
CA PHE A 46 7.61 -9.26 -6.31
C PHE A 46 7.89 -10.57 -5.56
N GLU A 47 9.14 -10.97 -5.42
CA GLU A 47 9.53 -12.13 -4.59
C GLU A 47 9.08 -11.92 -3.14
N GLY A 48 9.33 -10.73 -2.58
CA GLY A 48 8.91 -10.37 -1.24
C GLY A 48 7.38 -10.39 -1.07
N LEU A 49 6.63 -9.88 -2.04
CA LEU A 49 5.17 -9.94 -2.05
C LEU A 49 4.67 -11.38 -2.15
N ASN A 50 5.19 -12.17 -3.09
CA ASN A 50 4.78 -13.55 -3.28
C ASN A 50 4.97 -14.38 -2.01
N HIS A 51 6.13 -14.26 -1.36
CA HIS A 51 6.39 -14.97 -0.10
C HIS A 51 5.53 -14.40 1.05
N GLY A 52 5.39 -13.08 1.14
CA GLY A 52 4.58 -12.41 2.17
C GLY A 52 3.12 -12.84 2.19
N GLY A 53 2.54 -13.10 1.02
CA GLY A 53 1.17 -13.61 0.89
C GLY A 53 0.98 -15.03 1.42
N VAL A 54 2.04 -15.85 1.45
CA VAL A 54 2.00 -17.21 1.99
C VAL A 54 2.21 -17.22 3.51
N GLU A 55 3.13 -16.39 4.00
CA GLU A 55 3.51 -16.36 5.42
C GLU A 55 2.40 -15.87 6.36
N ASN A 56 1.42 -15.14 5.83
CA ASN A 56 0.27 -14.63 6.57
C ASN A 56 0.68 -13.93 7.88
N THR A 57 1.63 -13.02 7.78
CA THR A 57 2.09 -12.16 8.88
C THR A 57 1.41 -10.78 8.84
N ASN A 58 1.54 -10.01 9.91
CA ASN A 58 1.02 -8.63 9.96
C ASN A 58 1.96 -7.64 9.24
N LEU A 59 2.34 -7.96 8.00
CA LEU A 59 3.11 -7.10 7.12
C LEU A 59 2.20 -6.09 6.44
N THR A 60 2.55 -4.81 6.52
CA THR A 60 1.92 -3.74 5.76
C THR A 60 2.92 -3.18 4.76
N VAL A 61 2.59 -3.24 3.47
CA VAL A 61 3.36 -2.58 2.41
C VAL A 61 2.65 -1.28 2.06
N VAL A 62 3.36 -0.17 2.13
CA VAL A 62 2.87 1.14 1.67
C VAL A 62 3.49 1.41 0.31
N LEU A 63 2.68 1.35 -0.73
CA LEU A 63 3.08 1.72 -2.09
C LEU A 63 2.88 3.22 -2.26
N ASN A 64 3.99 3.96 -2.34
CA ASN A 64 4.00 5.38 -2.60
C ASN A 64 4.10 5.63 -4.10
N ASP A 65 2.96 5.89 -4.72
CA ASP A 65 2.85 6.14 -6.15
C ASP A 65 2.90 7.66 -6.42
N ASN A 66 3.96 8.10 -7.05
CA ASN A 66 4.12 9.47 -7.53
C ASN A 66 4.42 9.54 -9.04
N CYS A 67 4.30 8.41 -9.74
CA CYS A 67 4.58 8.24 -11.17
C CYS A 67 6.03 8.59 -11.57
N MET A 68 6.95 8.66 -10.60
CA MET A 68 8.33 9.11 -10.81
C MET A 68 9.32 8.14 -10.14
N SER A 69 10.34 7.79 -10.91
CA SER A 69 11.60 7.23 -10.40
C SER A 69 12.68 8.33 -10.44
N ILE A 70 13.83 8.09 -11.08
CA ILE A 70 14.76 9.15 -11.52
C ILE A 70 14.07 9.95 -12.61
N ASP A 71 13.52 9.25 -13.61
CA ASP A 71 12.65 9.76 -14.68
C ASP A 71 11.20 9.27 -14.48
N PRO A 72 10.22 9.75 -15.28
CA PRO A 72 8.88 9.21 -15.28
C PRO A 72 8.88 7.70 -15.48
N ASN A 73 8.14 6.99 -14.62
CA ASN A 73 8.04 5.54 -14.70
C ASN A 73 7.43 5.09 -16.02
N VAL A 74 7.87 3.92 -16.49
CA VAL A 74 7.39 3.27 -17.72
C VAL A 74 7.06 1.80 -17.43
N GLY A 75 6.33 1.18 -18.35
CA GLY A 75 6.03 -0.26 -18.32
C GLY A 75 4.65 -0.60 -17.79
N ALA A 76 4.29 -1.88 -17.93
CA ALA A 76 2.96 -2.40 -17.67
C ALA A 76 2.47 -2.18 -16.23
N LEU A 77 3.35 -2.20 -15.24
CA LEU A 77 2.95 -1.94 -13.85
C LEU A 77 2.45 -0.50 -13.68
N LYS A 78 3.09 0.48 -14.33
CA LYS A 78 2.61 1.87 -14.32
C LYS A 78 1.22 1.98 -14.95
N GLU A 79 1.03 1.38 -16.12
CA GLU A 79 -0.28 1.37 -16.80
C GLU A 79 -1.33 0.73 -15.89
N TYR A 80 -1.02 -0.41 -15.29
CA TYR A 80 -1.90 -1.09 -14.34
C TYR A 80 -2.27 -0.21 -13.13
N LEU A 81 -1.32 0.48 -12.50
CA LEU A 81 -1.59 1.39 -11.38
C LEU A 81 -2.44 2.59 -11.82
N THR A 82 -2.19 3.11 -13.03
CA THR A 82 -3.00 4.18 -13.62
C THR A 82 -4.44 3.71 -13.85
N ASP A 83 -4.64 2.52 -14.39
CA ASP A 83 -5.97 1.93 -14.61
C ASP A 83 -6.75 1.76 -13.32
N ILE A 84 -6.08 1.31 -12.24
CA ILE A 84 -6.69 1.26 -10.91
C ILE A 84 -7.15 2.65 -10.46
N THR A 85 -6.31 3.66 -10.60
CA THR A 85 -6.63 5.02 -10.10
C THR A 85 -7.73 5.70 -10.90
N THR A 86 -7.87 5.37 -12.17
CA THR A 86 -8.85 5.97 -13.09
C THR A 86 -10.15 5.19 -13.21
N SER A 87 -10.19 3.92 -12.76
CA SER A 87 -11.38 3.07 -12.89
C SER A 87 -12.58 3.58 -12.09
N PRO A 88 -13.72 3.86 -12.75
CA PRO A 88 -14.94 4.28 -12.05
C PRO A 88 -15.50 3.21 -11.10
N ALA A 89 -15.37 1.95 -11.46
CA ALA A 89 -15.82 0.82 -10.64
C ALA A 89 -15.01 0.74 -9.34
N TYR A 90 -13.71 0.93 -9.43
CA TYR A 90 -12.82 0.95 -8.27
C TYR A 90 -13.11 2.11 -7.32
N ASN A 91 -13.32 3.31 -7.85
CA ASN A 91 -13.63 4.49 -7.05
C ASN A 91 -14.94 4.34 -6.28
N LYS A 92 -15.95 3.67 -6.84
CA LYS A 92 -17.21 3.40 -6.17
C LYS A 92 -17.07 2.40 -5.02
N VAL A 93 -16.32 1.31 -5.22
CA VAL A 93 -16.04 0.30 -4.19
C VAL A 93 -15.18 0.87 -3.06
N LYS A 94 -14.24 1.74 -3.39
CA LYS A 94 -13.41 2.46 -2.43
C LYS A 94 -14.25 3.20 -1.40
N ASP A 95 -15.23 3.99 -1.84
CA ASP A 95 -16.07 4.79 -0.94
C ASP A 95 -16.94 3.90 -0.03
N GLU A 96 -17.43 2.76 -0.50
CA GLU A 96 -18.16 1.79 0.30
C GLU A 96 -17.27 1.11 1.36
N VAL A 97 -16.06 0.70 1.00
CA VAL A 97 -15.09 0.09 1.93
C VAL A 97 -14.67 1.08 3.01
N TRP A 98 -14.40 2.34 2.65
CA TRP A 98 -14.03 3.38 3.61
C TRP A 98 -15.17 3.74 4.56
N ASN A 99 -16.40 3.79 4.07
CA ASN A 99 -17.58 4.00 4.90
C ASN A 99 -17.81 2.84 5.88
N LEU A 100 -17.46 1.61 5.50
CA LEU A 100 -17.53 0.45 6.38
C LEU A 100 -16.42 0.45 7.42
N LEU A 101 -15.18 0.77 7.05
CA LEU A 101 -14.05 0.89 7.98
C LEU A 101 -14.29 1.99 9.02
N GLY A 102 -14.80 3.15 8.61
CA GLY A 102 -15.17 4.23 9.52
C GLY A 102 -16.29 3.86 10.51
N LYS A 103 -17.14 2.89 10.17
CA LYS A 103 -18.14 2.33 11.09
C LYS A 103 -17.54 1.32 12.08
N ILE A 104 -16.48 0.58 11.70
CA ILE A 104 -15.80 -0.38 12.59
C ILE A 104 -15.18 0.33 13.80
N SER A 105 -14.68 1.54 13.63
CA SER A 105 -14.10 2.32 14.74
C SER A 105 -15.13 2.74 15.80
N LYS A 106 -16.42 2.73 15.48
CA LYS A 106 -17.52 3.14 16.37
C LYS A 106 -18.27 1.98 17.05
N PHE A 107 -18.03 0.73 16.62
CA PHE A 107 -18.75 -0.44 17.15
C PHE A 107 -17.75 -1.44 17.75
N GLY A 108 -17.88 -1.71 19.04
CA GLY A 108 -17.08 -2.62 19.88
C GLY A 108 -17.02 -4.08 19.38
N PRO A 109 -17.06 -5.12 20.23
CA PRO A 109 -16.57 -6.48 19.98
C PRO A 109 -17.15 -7.26 18.77
N ASN A 110 -18.05 -6.70 18.00
CA ASN A 110 -18.59 -7.31 16.77
C ASN A 110 -17.74 -7.06 15.49
N ALA A 111 -16.51 -6.60 15.64
CA ALA A 111 -15.58 -6.32 14.52
C ALA A 111 -15.34 -7.53 13.60
N GLN A 112 -15.39 -8.76 14.12
CA GLN A 112 -15.19 -9.97 13.32
C GLN A 112 -16.33 -10.23 12.32
N THR A 113 -17.58 -9.96 12.70
CA THR A 113 -18.76 -10.15 11.82
C THR A 113 -18.79 -9.08 10.72
N ILE A 114 -18.30 -7.89 11.02
CA ILE A 114 -18.19 -6.80 10.04
C ILE A 114 -17.03 -7.06 9.09
N ALA A 115 -15.89 -7.56 9.57
CA ALA A 115 -14.77 -7.98 8.74
C ALA A 115 -15.17 -9.07 7.73
N GLN A 116 -15.97 -10.07 8.14
CA GLN A 116 -16.53 -11.09 7.25
C GLN A 116 -17.51 -10.52 6.23
N LYS A 117 -18.35 -9.55 6.61
CA LYS A 117 -19.25 -8.87 5.65
C LYS A 117 -18.49 -8.04 4.64
N VAL A 118 -17.44 -7.34 5.05
CA VAL A 118 -16.53 -6.61 4.15
C VAL A 118 -15.85 -7.58 3.19
N GLU A 119 -15.34 -8.71 3.68
CA GLU A 119 -14.72 -9.74 2.87
C GLU A 119 -15.69 -10.32 1.82
N ASN A 120 -16.94 -10.56 2.20
CA ASN A 120 -17.96 -11.06 1.28
C ASN A 120 -18.45 -10.00 0.28
N SER A 121 -18.53 -8.73 0.68
CA SER A 121 -18.90 -7.64 -0.23
C SER A 121 -17.79 -7.34 -1.26
N ILE A 122 -16.54 -7.43 -0.84
CA ILE A 122 -15.39 -7.33 -1.75
C ILE A 122 -15.37 -8.52 -2.72
N LYS A 123 -15.59 -9.74 -2.24
CA LYS A 123 -15.66 -10.94 -3.09
C LYS A 123 -16.77 -10.89 -4.13
N SER A 124 -17.95 -10.32 -3.80
CA SER A 124 -19.07 -10.23 -4.74
C SER A 124 -18.92 -9.13 -5.80
N SER A 125 -18.18 -8.05 -5.49
CA SER A 125 -17.98 -6.92 -6.39
C SER A 125 -16.74 -7.05 -7.29
N VAL A 126 -15.78 -7.91 -6.93
CA VAL A 126 -14.46 -8.05 -7.56
C VAL A 126 -14.39 -9.28 -8.49
N LEU A 127 -15.47 -10.03 -8.69
CA LEU A 127 -15.49 -11.23 -9.52
C LEU A 127 -15.12 -11.03 -11.02
N ASN A 128 -14.84 -9.80 -11.47
CA ASN A 128 -14.42 -9.51 -12.85
C ASN A 128 -13.03 -8.88 -13.04
N SER A 129 -12.29 -8.54 -11.98
CA SER A 129 -10.86 -8.17 -12.13
C SER A 129 -10.15 -8.32 -10.78
N SER A 130 -9.56 -9.48 -10.52
CA SER A 130 -8.68 -9.64 -9.36
C SER A 130 -7.49 -8.69 -9.50
N ASN A 131 -7.34 -7.79 -8.52
CA ASN A 131 -6.18 -6.93 -8.39
C ASN A 131 -4.92 -7.81 -8.24
N LEU A 132 -3.83 -7.45 -8.92
CA LEU A 132 -2.54 -8.16 -8.86
C LEU A 132 -2.13 -8.47 -7.42
N PHE A 133 -2.25 -7.50 -6.52
CA PHE A 133 -1.86 -7.64 -5.12
C PHE A 133 -2.77 -8.63 -4.35
N GLU A 134 -4.05 -8.65 -4.67
CA GLU A 134 -4.99 -9.62 -4.10
C GLU A 134 -4.74 -11.04 -4.60
N SER A 135 -4.30 -11.18 -5.85
CA SER A 135 -3.83 -12.46 -6.39
C SER A 135 -2.62 -12.99 -5.64
N LEU A 136 -1.76 -12.09 -5.11
CA LEU A 136 -0.66 -12.39 -4.21
C LEU A 136 -1.10 -12.49 -2.73
N LYS A 137 -2.41 -12.54 -2.45
CA LYS A 137 -3.01 -12.64 -1.11
C LYS A 137 -2.78 -11.45 -0.19
N PHE A 138 -2.40 -10.30 -0.73
CA PHE A 138 -2.41 -9.04 0.02
C PHE A 138 -3.80 -8.40 -0.04
N ARG A 139 -4.32 -7.97 1.10
CA ARG A 139 -5.49 -7.09 1.10
C ARG A 139 -5.07 -5.72 0.60
N TYR A 140 -5.67 -5.28 -0.48
CA TYR A 140 -5.38 -4.00 -1.10
C TYR A 140 -6.30 -2.89 -0.57
N PHE A 141 -5.71 -1.75 -0.22
CA PHE A 141 -6.37 -0.54 0.25
C PHE A 141 -5.88 0.66 -0.54
N GLY A 142 -6.77 1.52 -0.92
CA GLY A 142 -6.42 2.73 -1.66
C GLY A 142 -7.01 2.73 -3.08
N PRO A 143 -6.55 3.60 -3.98
CA PRO A 143 -5.57 4.66 -3.67
C PRO A 143 -6.17 5.77 -2.78
N ILE A 144 -5.31 6.35 -1.93
CA ILE A 144 -5.67 7.51 -1.09
C ILE A 144 -4.66 8.64 -1.31
N ASP A 145 -5.07 9.87 -0.97
CA ASP A 145 -4.16 11.02 -0.99
C ASP A 145 -3.12 10.91 0.14
N GLY A 146 -1.84 10.71 -0.25
CA GLY A 146 -0.73 10.61 0.70
C GLY A 146 -0.32 11.95 1.32
N HIS A 147 -0.87 13.08 0.84
CA HIS A 147 -0.64 14.40 1.44
C HIS A 147 -1.69 14.78 2.49
N ASP A 148 -2.82 14.07 2.56
CA ASP A 148 -3.77 14.20 3.68
C ASP A 148 -3.29 13.34 4.86
N VAL A 149 -2.40 13.93 5.67
CA VAL A 149 -1.78 13.25 6.82
C VAL A 149 -2.81 12.80 7.85
N ASN A 150 -3.86 13.58 8.08
CA ASN A 150 -4.89 13.24 9.06
C ASN A 150 -5.66 11.99 8.63
N HIS A 151 -6.07 11.93 7.37
CA HIS A 151 -6.72 10.76 6.79
C HIS A 151 -5.79 9.55 6.76
N LEU A 152 -4.53 9.74 6.37
CA LEU A 152 -3.53 8.66 6.33
C LEU A 152 -3.30 8.03 7.70
N VAL A 153 -3.22 8.83 8.78
CA VAL A 153 -3.09 8.34 10.15
C VAL A 153 -4.30 7.48 10.53
N GLN A 154 -5.53 7.95 10.26
CA GLN A 154 -6.74 7.19 10.54
C GLN A 154 -6.75 5.84 9.81
N VAL A 155 -6.41 5.85 8.53
CA VAL A 155 -6.32 4.64 7.71
C VAL A 155 -5.31 3.65 8.29
N LEU A 156 -4.11 4.09 8.64
CA LEU A 156 -3.08 3.24 9.21
C LEU A 156 -3.50 2.66 10.58
N GLU A 157 -4.16 3.46 11.43
CA GLU A 157 -4.70 2.99 12.71
C GLU A 157 -5.78 1.91 12.53
N ASP A 158 -6.65 2.05 11.53
CA ASP A 158 -7.66 1.04 11.23
C ASP A 158 -7.04 -0.22 10.60
N MET A 159 -6.06 -0.08 9.73
CA MET A 159 -5.34 -1.20 9.14
C MET A 159 -4.58 -2.03 10.17
N LYS A 160 -4.09 -1.45 11.26
CA LYS A 160 -3.45 -2.18 12.37
C LYS A 160 -4.37 -3.23 13.01
N LYS A 161 -5.68 -3.02 12.96
CA LYS A 161 -6.68 -3.92 13.52
C LYS A 161 -6.99 -5.11 12.61
N ILE A 162 -6.58 -5.04 11.35
CA ILE A 162 -6.85 -6.05 10.32
C ILE A 162 -5.68 -7.06 10.31
N PRO A 163 -5.93 -8.35 10.51
CA PRO A 163 -4.88 -9.36 10.45
C PRO A 163 -4.45 -9.67 9.02
N GLY A 164 -3.25 -10.24 8.88
CA GLY A 164 -2.68 -10.69 7.60
C GLY A 164 -1.97 -9.61 6.80
N PRO A 165 -1.40 -9.97 5.65
CA PRO A 165 -0.64 -9.05 4.80
C PRO A 165 -1.55 -8.03 4.13
N LYS A 166 -1.10 -6.77 4.09
CA LYS A 166 -1.85 -5.62 3.59
C LYS A 166 -0.98 -4.76 2.69
N LEU A 167 -1.57 -4.20 1.64
CA LEU A 167 -0.95 -3.19 0.81
C LEU A 167 -1.81 -1.93 0.81
N LEU A 168 -1.21 -0.81 1.20
CA LEU A 168 -1.79 0.51 1.14
C LEU A 168 -1.19 1.27 -0.03
N HIS A 169 -2.02 1.63 -1.01
CA HIS A 169 -1.62 2.46 -2.14
C HIS A 169 -1.91 3.92 -1.83
N ILE A 170 -0.87 4.74 -1.81
CA ILE A 170 -0.98 6.19 -1.60
C ILE A 170 -0.51 6.94 -2.83
N LEU A 171 -1.22 7.99 -3.19
CA LEU A 171 -0.85 8.89 -4.29
C LEU A 171 -0.15 10.11 -3.71
N THR A 172 1.02 10.41 -4.23
CA THR A 172 1.76 11.61 -3.83
C THR A 172 2.24 12.38 -5.05
N LYS A 173 2.59 13.63 -4.85
CA LYS A 173 3.21 14.49 -5.85
C LYS A 173 4.61 14.86 -5.38
N LYS A 174 5.62 14.50 -6.13
CA LYS A 174 7.02 14.84 -5.83
C LYS A 174 7.20 16.35 -5.80
N GLY A 175 7.84 16.87 -4.74
CA GLY A 175 8.03 18.29 -4.53
C GLY A 175 6.81 19.09 -4.05
N LYS A 176 5.72 18.41 -3.64
CA LYS A 176 4.52 19.06 -3.08
C LYS A 176 4.88 19.94 -1.89
N GLY A 177 4.35 21.19 -1.89
CA GLY A 177 4.62 22.19 -0.88
C GLY A 177 5.86 23.06 -1.16
N TYR A 178 6.65 22.73 -2.19
CA TYR A 178 7.77 23.56 -2.63
C TYR A 178 7.38 24.32 -3.90
N GLN A 179 7.14 25.63 -3.77
CA GLN A 179 6.56 26.47 -4.83
C GLN A 179 7.34 26.41 -6.15
N HIS A 180 8.68 26.38 -6.09
CA HIS A 180 9.51 26.29 -7.30
C HIS A 180 9.36 24.95 -8.03
N SER A 181 9.11 23.87 -7.31
CA SER A 181 8.84 22.56 -7.90
C SER A 181 7.42 22.45 -8.46
N GLU A 182 6.45 23.13 -7.84
CA GLU A 182 5.05 23.08 -8.28
C GLU A 182 4.80 23.95 -9.52
N ASN A 183 5.52 25.06 -9.67
CA ASN A 183 5.35 26.04 -10.75
C ASN A 183 6.35 25.89 -11.89
N GLY A 184 7.37 25.04 -11.75
CA GLY A 184 8.43 24.88 -12.73
C GLY A 184 8.25 23.67 -13.62
N ASN A 185 8.71 23.76 -14.87
CA ASN A 185 8.87 22.61 -15.77
C ASN A 185 10.06 21.71 -15.36
N GLN A 186 10.74 22.06 -14.26
CA GLN A 186 11.87 21.28 -13.75
C GLN A 186 11.35 20.23 -12.76
N THR A 187 11.38 19.00 -13.16
CA THR A 187 11.16 17.85 -12.28
C THR A 187 12.27 17.83 -11.23
N VAL A 188 11.89 17.80 -9.95
CA VAL A 188 12.87 17.64 -8.86
C VAL A 188 13.50 16.25 -9.01
N CYS A 189 14.73 16.24 -9.49
CA CYS A 189 15.51 15.03 -9.70
C CYS A 189 16.38 14.76 -8.46
N LEU A 190 16.36 13.52 -7.96
CA LEU A 190 17.21 13.11 -6.83
C LEU A 190 18.71 13.32 -7.09
N LEU A 191 19.14 13.25 -8.37
CA LEU A 191 20.55 13.42 -8.75
C LEU A 191 21.04 14.87 -8.69
N TYR A 192 20.13 15.85 -8.72
CA TYR A 192 20.49 17.28 -8.67
C TYR A 192 20.34 17.89 -7.28
N THR A 193 19.82 17.15 -6.31
CA THR A 193 19.57 17.62 -4.93
C THR A 193 20.49 16.99 -3.89
N SER A 194 21.46 16.20 -4.33
CA SER A 194 22.50 15.59 -3.48
C SER A 194 23.81 16.39 -3.53
#